data_ea5fe483992b44521542d25096558598
#
_entry.id   ea5fe483992b44521542d25096558598
#
_cell.length_a   1.000
_cell.length_b   1.000
_cell.length_c   1.000
_cell.angle_alpha   90.00
_cell.angle_beta   90.00
_cell.angle_gamma   90.00
#
_symmetry.space_group_name_H-M   'P 1'
#
loop_
_entity.id
_entity.type
_entity.pdbx_description
1 polymer ?
#
loop_
_entity_poly.entity_id
_entity_poly.type
_entity_poly.pdbx_seq_one_letter_code
_entity_poly.pdbx_strand_id
1 'polypeptide(L)'
;MNREDIKRLLKEQPYKIGHFVGFKDLTGLHNDWLRSFLYTPESQTLLAHRGSYKTTCLSIFFALHLIERPRENVIFFRKTDTDVAEVISQTSKILKTAALQKAVNLLYGTDLIFEKDTANEINTNLNISSKGASQLVGLGITTSITGKHADIVVTDDIVNIKDRISRAERERTKTQYMELQNIVNRGGRFINTGTPWHKEDAISLMPNVRRFDCYSTGLITREKLESLRHSMSD
;
A
#
# COMPACT_ATOMS: atom_id res chain seq x y z
N MET A 1 2.59 27.75 -5.57
CA MET A 1 3.26 26.69 -4.78
C MET A 1 4.63 26.49 -5.40
N ASN A 2 5.69 26.66 -4.64
CA ASN A 2 7.07 26.47 -5.06
C ASN A 2 7.58 25.04 -4.69
N ARG A 3 8.83 24.74 -5.01
CA ARG A 3 9.45 23.42 -4.76
C ARG A 3 9.45 23.03 -3.27
N GLU A 4 9.75 23.97 -2.39
CA GLU A 4 9.80 23.71 -0.95
C GLU A 4 8.40 23.52 -0.35
N ASP A 5 7.41 24.24 -0.86
CA ASP A 5 6.00 24.03 -0.47
C ASP A 5 5.53 22.62 -0.81
N ILE A 6 5.94 22.09 -1.99
CA ILE A 6 5.60 20.71 -2.39
C ILE A 6 6.28 19.72 -1.47
N LYS A 7 7.58 19.84 -1.22
CA LYS A 7 8.30 18.94 -0.30
C LYS A 7 7.66 18.92 1.08
N ARG A 8 7.30 20.09 1.59
CA ARG A 8 6.62 20.21 2.88
C ARG A 8 5.25 19.54 2.86
N LEU A 9 4.45 19.74 1.81
CA LEU A 9 3.15 19.11 1.65
C LEU A 9 3.26 17.58 1.63
N LEU A 10 4.19 17.03 0.84
CA LEU A 10 4.42 15.60 0.74
C LEU A 10 4.82 15.01 2.10
N LYS A 11 5.70 15.68 2.83
CA LYS A 11 6.22 15.21 4.12
C LYS A 11 5.22 15.35 5.27
N GLU A 12 4.51 16.46 5.37
CA GLU A 12 3.67 16.79 6.51
C GLU A 12 2.21 16.39 6.33
N GLN A 13 1.70 16.49 5.11
CA GLN A 13 0.28 16.32 4.80
C GLN A 13 0.02 15.50 3.53
N PRO A 14 0.64 14.30 3.38
CA PRO A 14 0.49 13.48 2.17
C PRO A 14 -0.97 13.11 1.86
N TYR A 15 -1.87 13.04 2.85
CA TYR A 15 -3.29 12.79 2.61
C TYR A 15 -3.97 13.86 1.73
N LYS A 16 -3.46 15.10 1.74
CA LYS A 16 -3.96 16.17 0.86
C LYS A 16 -3.71 15.90 -0.62
N ILE A 17 -2.68 15.12 -0.94
CA ILE A 17 -2.50 14.62 -2.30
C ILE A 17 -3.69 13.74 -2.68
N GLY A 18 -4.16 12.89 -1.78
CA GLY A 18 -5.40 12.13 -1.98
C GLY A 18 -6.60 13.04 -2.29
N HIS A 19 -6.75 14.16 -1.59
CA HIS A 19 -7.81 15.13 -1.87
C HIS A 19 -7.69 15.74 -3.28
N PHE A 20 -6.47 16.07 -3.72
CA PHE A 20 -6.25 16.62 -5.06
C PHE A 20 -6.56 15.61 -6.17
N VAL A 21 -6.41 14.32 -5.91
CA VAL A 21 -6.70 13.26 -6.88
C VAL A 21 -8.08 12.62 -6.70
N GLY A 22 -8.96 13.22 -5.87
CA GLY A 22 -10.38 12.89 -5.79
C GLY A 22 -10.83 12.15 -4.52
N PHE A 23 -9.92 11.73 -3.64
CA PHE A 23 -10.26 11.03 -2.38
C PHE A 23 -10.54 12.02 -1.25
N LYS A 24 -11.70 12.66 -1.28
CA LYS A 24 -12.07 13.76 -0.37
C LYS A 24 -12.29 13.33 1.10
N ASP A 25 -12.58 12.05 1.33
CA ASP A 25 -12.91 11.51 2.66
C ASP A 25 -11.68 11.13 3.49
N LEU A 26 -10.47 11.30 2.95
CA LEU A 26 -9.24 11.08 3.72
C LEU A 26 -9.09 12.14 4.80
N THR A 27 -8.74 11.70 6.01
CA THR A 27 -8.65 12.53 7.22
C THR A 27 -7.24 12.56 7.80
N GLY A 28 -7.06 13.20 8.96
CA GLY A 28 -5.82 13.15 9.73
C GLY A 28 -5.37 11.73 10.08
N LEU A 29 -6.30 10.80 10.30
CA LEU A 29 -5.98 9.38 10.51
C LEU A 29 -5.22 8.79 9.31
N HIS A 30 -5.69 9.06 8.11
CA HIS A 30 -5.03 8.61 6.88
C HIS A 30 -3.69 9.31 6.63
N ASN A 31 -3.56 10.55 7.11
CA ASN A 31 -2.28 11.25 7.11
C ASN A 31 -1.23 10.51 7.94
N ASP A 32 -1.62 10.07 9.13
CA ASP A 32 -0.71 9.32 10.02
C ASP A 32 -0.32 7.97 9.42
N TRP A 33 -1.25 7.29 8.75
CA TRP A 33 -0.96 6.06 8.02
C TRP A 33 0.01 6.29 6.86
N LEU A 34 -0.27 7.27 6.01
CA LEU A 34 0.59 7.61 4.87
C LEU A 34 1.99 8.03 5.30
N ARG A 35 2.11 8.87 6.34
CA ARG A 35 3.40 9.26 6.90
C ARG A 35 4.15 8.07 7.47
N SER A 36 3.44 7.17 8.13
CA SER A 36 4.02 5.93 8.64
C SER A 36 4.55 5.06 7.50
N PHE A 37 3.79 4.87 6.43
CA PHE A 37 4.24 4.10 5.25
C PHE A 37 5.45 4.74 4.56
N LEU A 38 5.48 6.07 4.44
CA LEU A 38 6.55 6.79 3.75
C LEU A 38 7.84 6.88 4.58
N TYR A 39 7.75 7.10 5.90
CA TYR A 39 8.88 7.58 6.67
C TYR A 39 9.29 6.71 7.86
N THR A 40 8.48 5.75 8.32
CA THR A 40 8.88 4.83 9.38
C THR A 40 9.85 3.79 8.81
N PRO A 41 11.08 3.66 9.35
CA PRO A 41 12.08 2.73 8.81
C PRO A 41 11.79 1.26 9.17
N GLU A 42 11.05 1.01 10.24
CA GLU A 42 10.75 -0.32 10.73
C GLU A 42 9.63 -0.98 9.92
N SER A 43 9.67 -2.30 9.85
CA SER A 43 8.54 -3.10 9.33
C SER A 43 7.30 -2.89 10.19
N GLN A 44 6.14 -2.76 9.57
CA GLN A 44 4.89 -2.42 10.26
C GLN A 44 3.67 -3.11 9.69
N THR A 45 2.63 -3.23 10.51
CA THR A 45 1.35 -3.81 10.12
C THR A 45 0.20 -2.92 10.54
N LEU A 46 -0.64 -2.55 9.59
CA LEU A 46 -1.84 -1.77 9.78
C LEU A 46 -3.08 -2.64 9.53
N LEU A 47 -3.82 -2.93 10.57
CA LEU A 47 -5.11 -3.62 10.47
C LEU A 47 -6.24 -2.63 10.69
N ALA A 48 -7.12 -2.49 9.73
CA ALA A 48 -8.28 -1.62 9.88
C ALA A 48 -9.52 -2.24 9.22
N HIS A 49 -10.70 -1.82 9.65
CA HIS A 49 -11.96 -2.35 9.14
C HIS A 49 -12.14 -2.11 7.64
N ARG A 50 -13.06 -2.83 7.01
CA ARG A 50 -13.44 -2.62 5.61
C ARG A 50 -14.01 -1.23 5.40
N GLY A 51 -13.69 -0.61 4.25
CA GLY A 51 -14.11 0.75 3.94
C GLY A 51 -13.27 1.84 4.63
N SER A 52 -12.18 1.49 5.32
CA SER A 52 -11.29 2.45 5.98
C SER A 52 -10.23 3.07 5.06
N TYR A 53 -10.33 2.93 3.76
CA TYR A 53 -9.40 3.47 2.75
C TYR A 53 -7.95 2.95 2.85
N LYS A 54 -7.69 1.79 3.50
CA LYS A 54 -6.34 1.19 3.59
C LYS A 54 -5.67 1.06 2.22
N THR A 55 -6.34 0.38 1.30
CA THR A 55 -5.84 0.12 -0.06
C THR A 55 -5.65 1.41 -0.85
N THR A 56 -6.56 2.39 -0.68
CA THR A 56 -6.41 3.73 -1.26
C THR A 56 -5.15 4.43 -0.74
N CYS A 57 -4.89 4.34 0.58
CA CYS A 57 -3.65 4.86 1.17
C CYS A 57 -2.41 4.17 0.60
N LEU A 58 -2.46 2.86 0.31
CA LEU A 58 -1.35 2.18 -0.36
C LEU A 58 -1.13 2.70 -1.78
N SER A 59 -2.19 2.91 -2.58
CA SER A 59 -2.04 3.48 -3.93
C SER A 59 -1.43 4.88 -3.91
N ILE A 60 -1.81 5.71 -2.93
CA ILE A 60 -1.21 7.04 -2.73
C ILE A 60 0.24 6.91 -2.26
N PHE A 61 0.51 6.02 -1.30
CA PHE A 61 1.87 5.71 -0.84
C PHE A 61 2.77 5.30 -2.00
N PHE A 62 2.34 4.36 -2.85
CA PHE A 62 3.11 3.95 -4.02
C PHE A 62 3.42 5.13 -4.93
N ALA A 63 2.41 5.92 -5.30
CA ALA A 63 2.61 7.08 -6.15
C ALA A 63 3.62 8.08 -5.58
N LEU A 64 3.53 8.38 -4.28
CA LEU A 64 4.46 9.30 -3.62
C LEU A 64 5.84 8.70 -3.45
N HIS A 65 5.94 7.41 -3.13
CA HIS A 65 7.22 6.71 -2.95
C HIS A 65 8.04 6.69 -4.24
N LEU A 66 7.40 6.40 -5.39
CA LEU A 66 8.07 6.41 -6.69
C LEU A 66 8.66 7.78 -7.03
N ILE A 67 8.03 8.85 -6.56
CA ILE A 67 8.50 10.23 -6.75
C ILE A 67 9.60 10.58 -5.74
N GLU A 68 9.40 10.31 -4.45
CA GLU A 68 10.32 10.74 -3.40
C GLU A 68 11.58 9.89 -3.29
N ARG A 69 11.48 8.60 -3.65
CA ARG A 69 12.56 7.60 -3.53
C ARG A 69 12.76 6.80 -4.82
N PRO A 70 13.15 7.49 -5.91
CA PRO A 70 13.18 6.87 -7.24
C PRO A 70 14.23 5.77 -7.42
N ARG A 71 15.12 5.55 -6.43
CA ARG A 71 16.11 4.46 -6.42
C ARG A 71 15.63 3.19 -5.72
N GLU A 72 14.58 3.29 -4.93
CA GLU A 72 14.02 2.17 -4.19
C GLU A 72 12.95 1.47 -5.02
N ASN A 73 12.92 0.15 -4.95
CA ASN A 73 11.87 -0.62 -5.59
C ASN A 73 10.94 -1.27 -4.57
N VAL A 74 9.69 -1.38 -4.95
CA VAL A 74 8.60 -1.96 -4.14
C VAL A 74 8.07 -3.19 -4.84
N ILE A 75 7.93 -4.30 -4.09
CA ILE A 75 7.12 -5.44 -4.54
C ILE A 75 5.87 -5.51 -3.68
N PHE A 76 4.72 -5.49 -4.34
CA PHE A 76 3.40 -5.47 -3.72
C PHE A 76 2.67 -6.78 -3.93
N PHE A 77 2.11 -7.35 -2.85
CA PHE A 77 1.39 -8.62 -2.87
C PHE A 77 -0.05 -8.46 -2.40
N ARG A 78 -0.96 -9.10 -3.13
CA ARG A 78 -2.33 -9.39 -2.69
C ARG A 78 -2.64 -10.88 -2.85
N LYS A 79 -3.86 -11.29 -2.46
CA LYS A 79 -4.26 -12.70 -2.57
C LYS A 79 -4.23 -13.20 -4.01
N THR A 80 -4.62 -12.36 -4.99
CA THR A 80 -4.65 -12.70 -6.43
C THR A 80 -4.01 -11.61 -7.30
N ASP A 81 -3.58 -11.98 -8.51
CA ASP A 81 -3.06 -11.02 -9.50
C ASP A 81 -4.13 -10.02 -9.97
N THR A 82 -5.40 -10.43 -10.03
CA THR A 82 -6.52 -9.52 -10.36
C THR A 82 -6.66 -8.41 -9.33
N ASP A 83 -6.60 -8.75 -8.03
CA ASP A 83 -6.67 -7.76 -6.95
C ASP A 83 -5.48 -6.78 -7.01
N VAL A 84 -4.30 -7.29 -7.36
CA VAL A 84 -3.09 -6.49 -7.56
C VAL A 84 -3.28 -5.46 -8.67
N ALA A 85 -3.80 -5.89 -9.82
CA ALA A 85 -3.97 -5.04 -10.99
C ALA A 85 -4.86 -3.82 -10.72
N GLU A 86 -5.87 -3.95 -9.85
CA GLU A 86 -6.71 -2.82 -9.42
C GLU A 86 -5.91 -1.74 -8.71
N VAL A 87 -5.02 -2.11 -7.80
CA VAL A 87 -4.20 -1.17 -7.01
C VAL A 87 -3.12 -0.54 -7.89
N ILE A 88 -2.47 -1.31 -8.77
CA ILE A 88 -1.51 -0.80 -9.73
C ILE A 88 -2.18 0.21 -10.68
N SER A 89 -3.36 -0.12 -11.21
CA SER A 89 -4.14 0.80 -12.05
C SER A 89 -4.52 2.08 -11.31
N GLN A 90 -4.94 2.00 -10.04
CA GLN A 90 -5.24 3.17 -9.23
C GLN A 90 -3.99 4.03 -9.02
N THR A 91 -2.85 3.41 -8.72
CA THR A 91 -1.56 4.10 -8.57
C THR A 91 -1.15 4.83 -9.87
N SER A 92 -1.26 4.17 -11.01
CA SER A 92 -0.98 4.77 -12.33
C SER A 92 -1.88 5.98 -12.60
N LYS A 93 -3.19 5.87 -12.31
CA LYS A 93 -4.14 6.99 -12.46
C LYS A 93 -3.76 8.18 -11.56
N ILE A 94 -3.35 7.93 -10.31
CA ILE A 94 -2.89 8.96 -9.39
C ILE A 94 -1.67 9.69 -9.98
N LEU A 95 -0.65 8.96 -10.42
CA LEU A 95 0.56 9.52 -11.02
C LEU A 95 0.28 10.36 -12.29
N LYS A 96 -0.73 9.99 -13.08
CA LYS A 96 -1.15 10.70 -14.29
C LYS A 96 -1.96 11.97 -14.04
N THR A 97 -2.36 12.26 -12.80
CA THR A 97 -3.10 13.47 -12.50
C THR A 97 -2.27 14.73 -12.74
N ALA A 98 -2.91 15.80 -13.20
CA ALA A 98 -2.23 17.09 -13.43
C ALA A 98 -1.51 17.61 -12.17
N ALA A 99 -2.05 17.31 -10.97
CA ALA A 99 -1.45 17.68 -9.70
C ALA A 99 -0.09 17.01 -9.49
N LEU A 100 0.01 15.71 -9.72
CA LEU A 100 1.27 14.95 -9.56
C LEU A 100 2.27 15.28 -10.69
N GLN A 101 1.81 15.41 -11.92
CA GLN A 101 2.65 15.85 -13.04
C GLN A 101 3.31 17.20 -12.76
N LYS A 102 2.53 18.18 -12.29
CA LYS A 102 3.04 19.49 -11.90
C LYS A 102 4.02 19.40 -10.71
N ALA A 103 3.73 18.54 -9.74
CA ALA A 103 4.62 18.34 -8.60
C ALA A 103 5.98 17.77 -9.04
N VAL A 104 5.99 16.76 -9.91
CA VAL A 104 7.23 16.19 -10.47
C VAL A 104 8.01 17.25 -11.25
N ASN A 105 7.34 17.99 -12.12
CA ASN A 105 8.01 19.05 -12.89
C ASN A 105 8.67 20.11 -11.97
N LEU A 106 8.01 20.53 -10.90
CA LEU A 106 8.58 21.47 -9.92
C LEU A 106 9.72 20.87 -9.08
N LEU A 107 9.68 19.54 -8.80
CA LEU A 107 10.71 18.87 -8.01
C LEU A 107 11.96 18.53 -8.83
N TYR A 108 11.79 18.10 -10.07
CA TYR A 108 12.83 17.50 -10.89
C TYR A 108 13.16 18.29 -12.18
N GLY A 109 12.33 19.27 -12.56
CA GLY A 109 12.50 20.03 -13.80
C GLY A 109 12.20 19.24 -15.08
N THR A 110 11.49 18.11 -14.94
CA THR A 110 11.10 17.23 -16.05
C THR A 110 9.69 16.73 -15.86
N ASP A 111 9.03 16.32 -16.94
CA ASP A 111 7.74 15.65 -16.86
C ASP A 111 7.90 14.20 -16.41
N LEU A 112 6.88 13.67 -15.75
CA LEU A 112 6.83 12.26 -15.39
C LEU A 112 6.43 11.44 -16.62
N ILE A 113 7.33 10.58 -17.08
CA ILE A 113 7.13 9.70 -18.24
C ILE A 113 7.10 8.27 -17.75
N PHE A 114 6.12 7.49 -18.21
CA PHE A 114 6.04 6.06 -17.93
C PHE A 114 6.87 5.29 -18.94
N GLU A 115 7.90 4.59 -18.49
CA GLU A 115 8.66 3.62 -19.29
C GLU A 115 7.98 2.25 -19.31
N LYS A 116 7.28 1.92 -18.18
CA LYS A 116 6.38 0.78 -18.06
C LYS A 116 5.12 1.21 -17.33
N ASP A 117 3.97 0.83 -17.84
CA ASP A 117 2.66 1.01 -17.22
C ASP A 117 1.76 -0.15 -17.64
N THR A 118 1.87 -1.25 -16.92
CA THR A 118 1.14 -2.49 -17.19
C THR A 118 0.19 -2.81 -16.03
N ALA A 119 -0.57 -3.88 -16.13
CA ALA A 119 -1.44 -4.33 -15.05
C ALA A 119 -0.67 -4.64 -13.74
N ASN A 120 0.63 -4.98 -13.85
CA ASN A 120 1.42 -5.47 -12.73
C ASN A 120 2.68 -4.66 -12.46
N GLU A 121 3.05 -3.70 -13.33
CA GLU A 121 4.30 -2.98 -13.17
C GLU A 121 4.15 -1.50 -13.53
N ILE A 122 4.82 -0.65 -12.73
CA ILE A 122 5.05 0.76 -13.05
C ILE A 122 6.55 1.04 -12.98
N ASN A 123 7.08 1.61 -14.06
CA ASN A 123 8.41 2.20 -14.10
C ASN A 123 8.34 3.57 -14.76
N THR A 124 9.07 4.53 -14.21
CA THR A 124 9.06 5.91 -14.73
C THR A 124 10.48 6.35 -15.05
N ASN A 125 10.61 7.43 -15.83
CA ASN A 125 11.88 8.09 -16.13
C ASN A 125 12.62 8.63 -14.88
N LEU A 126 11.98 8.64 -13.71
CA LEU A 126 12.63 8.98 -12.45
C LEU A 126 13.45 7.81 -11.88
N ASN A 127 13.24 6.59 -12.38
CA ASN A 127 14.03 5.43 -11.93
C ASN A 127 15.49 5.59 -12.33
N ILE A 128 16.33 5.86 -11.35
CA ILE A 128 17.78 5.99 -11.48
C ILE A 128 18.52 4.81 -10.85
N SER A 129 17.82 3.71 -10.58
CA SER A 129 18.40 2.48 -10.06
C SER A 129 19.11 1.71 -11.17
N SER A 130 20.32 1.23 -10.91
CA SER A 130 21.05 0.33 -11.80
C SER A 130 20.59 -1.13 -11.72
N LYS A 131 19.61 -1.44 -10.85
CA LYS A 131 19.18 -2.83 -10.57
C LYS A 131 18.33 -3.47 -11.68
N GLY A 132 17.91 -2.72 -12.70
CA GLY A 132 17.05 -3.23 -13.79
C GLY A 132 15.62 -3.60 -13.40
N ALA A 133 15.25 -3.48 -12.12
CA ALA A 133 13.91 -3.73 -11.63
C ALA A 133 13.01 -2.51 -11.82
N SER A 134 11.72 -2.72 -12.13
CA SER A 134 10.72 -1.66 -12.11
C SER A 134 10.55 -1.11 -10.70
N GLN A 135 10.19 0.17 -10.59
CA GLN A 135 10.00 0.83 -9.29
C GLN A 135 8.85 0.20 -8.46
N LEU A 136 7.80 -0.26 -9.12
CA LEU A 136 6.70 -0.97 -8.48
C LEU A 136 6.35 -2.21 -9.29
N VAL A 137 6.34 -3.36 -8.63
CA VAL A 137 5.91 -4.65 -9.18
C VAL A 137 4.85 -5.24 -8.28
N GLY A 138 3.72 -5.62 -8.84
CA GLY A 138 2.62 -6.27 -8.12
C GLY A 138 2.48 -7.74 -8.50
N LEU A 139 2.23 -8.61 -7.51
CA LEU A 139 2.16 -10.05 -7.67
C LEU A 139 1.06 -10.64 -6.77
N GLY A 140 0.38 -11.67 -7.25
CA GLY A 140 -0.41 -12.53 -6.37
C GLY A 140 0.51 -13.31 -5.42
N ILE A 141 0.07 -13.53 -4.18
CA ILE A 141 0.90 -14.19 -3.13
C ILE A 141 1.38 -15.59 -3.51
N THR A 142 0.72 -16.25 -4.46
CA THR A 142 1.10 -17.58 -4.96
C THR A 142 2.08 -17.54 -6.13
N THR A 143 2.40 -16.37 -6.65
CA THR A 143 3.32 -16.20 -7.78
C THR A 143 4.76 -16.45 -7.35
N SER A 144 5.58 -17.06 -8.23
CA SER A 144 7.00 -17.30 -7.94
C SER A 144 7.75 -15.99 -7.69
N ILE A 145 8.50 -15.98 -6.59
CA ILE A 145 9.34 -14.86 -6.16
C ILE A 145 10.83 -15.11 -6.39
N THR A 146 11.20 -16.24 -7.01
CA THR A 146 12.59 -16.61 -7.25
C THR A 146 13.34 -15.52 -8.03
N GLY A 147 14.48 -15.10 -7.51
CA GLY A 147 15.32 -14.06 -8.11
C GLY A 147 14.78 -12.63 -7.99
N LYS A 148 13.69 -12.42 -7.26
CA LYS A 148 13.15 -11.08 -7.00
C LYS A 148 13.77 -10.50 -5.72
N HIS A 149 13.99 -9.19 -5.71
CA HIS A 149 14.50 -8.44 -4.56
C HIS A 149 13.83 -7.08 -4.49
N ALA A 150 13.50 -6.62 -3.28
CA ALA A 150 12.85 -5.33 -3.06
C ALA A 150 13.41 -4.59 -1.84
N ASP A 151 13.42 -3.27 -1.91
CA ASP A 151 13.73 -2.41 -0.78
C ASP A 151 12.53 -2.31 0.17
N ILE A 152 11.31 -2.39 -0.39
CA ILE A 152 10.08 -2.49 0.40
C ILE A 152 9.21 -3.64 -0.15
N VAL A 153 8.80 -4.54 0.74
CA VAL A 153 7.77 -5.54 0.46
C VAL A 153 6.47 -5.10 1.11
N VAL A 154 5.42 -4.99 0.31
CA VAL A 154 4.08 -4.58 0.78
C VAL A 154 3.11 -5.73 0.60
N THR A 155 2.33 -6.03 1.63
CA THR A 155 1.22 -6.99 1.53
C THR A 155 -0.11 -6.31 1.86
N ASP A 156 -1.17 -6.57 1.09
CA ASP A 156 -2.52 -6.09 1.36
C ASP A 156 -3.54 -7.22 1.19
N ASP A 157 -4.32 -7.47 2.24
CA ASP A 157 -5.38 -8.50 2.27
C ASP A 157 -4.94 -9.86 1.69
N ILE A 158 -3.74 -10.35 2.08
CA ILE A 158 -3.23 -11.67 1.67
C ILE A 158 -3.97 -12.83 2.34
N VAL A 159 -4.73 -12.57 3.40
CA VAL A 159 -5.65 -13.51 4.06
C VAL A 159 -7.10 -13.17 3.70
N ASN A 160 -7.94 -14.20 3.59
CA ASN A 160 -9.35 -14.04 3.23
C ASN A 160 -10.25 -15.10 3.88
N ILE A 161 -11.51 -15.22 3.44
CA ILE A 161 -12.48 -16.17 3.97
C ILE A 161 -12.01 -17.65 3.87
N LYS A 162 -11.20 -18.01 2.88
CA LYS A 162 -10.67 -19.38 2.77
C LYS A 162 -9.70 -19.68 3.90
N ASP A 163 -8.89 -18.71 4.32
CA ASP A 163 -7.99 -18.83 5.48
C ASP A 163 -8.79 -18.96 6.79
N ARG A 164 -9.99 -18.35 6.89
CA ARG A 164 -10.89 -18.54 8.03
C ARG A 164 -11.38 -19.98 8.14
N ILE A 165 -11.77 -20.59 7.03
CA ILE A 165 -12.44 -21.90 7.00
C ILE A 165 -11.42 -23.04 7.00
N SER A 166 -10.34 -22.95 6.24
CA SER A 166 -9.39 -24.03 5.99
C SER A 166 -8.07 -23.83 6.72
N ARG A 167 -7.70 -24.83 7.58
CA ARG A 167 -6.38 -24.86 8.21
C ARG A 167 -5.26 -24.97 7.16
N ALA A 168 -5.45 -25.82 6.14
CA ALA A 168 -4.46 -26.01 5.09
C ALA A 168 -4.17 -24.70 4.34
N GLU A 169 -5.20 -23.91 4.05
CA GLU A 169 -5.05 -22.60 3.39
C GLU A 169 -4.32 -21.61 4.30
N ARG A 170 -4.62 -21.59 5.62
CA ARG A 170 -3.87 -20.76 6.58
C ARG A 170 -2.38 -21.08 6.59
N GLU A 171 -2.03 -22.38 6.72
CA GLU A 171 -0.62 -22.79 6.75
C GLU A 171 0.08 -22.48 5.43
N ARG A 172 -0.59 -22.65 4.30
CA ARG A 172 -0.07 -22.27 2.98
C ARG A 172 0.21 -20.75 2.92
N THR A 173 -0.73 -19.91 3.33
CA THR A 173 -0.55 -18.45 3.32
C THR A 173 0.57 -18.01 4.27
N LYS A 174 0.71 -18.65 5.44
CA LYS A 174 1.83 -18.41 6.36
C LYS A 174 3.17 -18.76 5.73
N THR A 175 3.28 -19.92 5.10
CA THR A 175 4.51 -20.34 4.42
C THR A 175 4.89 -19.35 3.33
N GLN A 176 3.93 -18.93 2.51
CA GLN A 176 4.15 -17.92 1.47
C GLN A 176 4.60 -16.59 2.07
N TYR A 177 3.97 -16.12 3.15
CA TYR A 177 4.39 -14.90 3.82
C TYR A 177 5.82 -15.00 4.39
N MET A 178 6.19 -16.14 4.97
CA MET A 178 7.56 -16.35 5.46
C MET A 178 8.59 -16.32 4.32
N GLU A 179 8.25 -16.89 3.16
CA GLU A 179 9.13 -16.85 1.98
C GLU A 179 9.42 -15.41 1.50
N LEU A 180 8.52 -14.46 1.72
CA LEU A 180 8.76 -13.06 1.37
C LEU A 180 9.94 -12.45 2.11
N GLN A 181 10.36 -13.01 3.25
CA GLN A 181 11.56 -12.54 3.98
C GLN A 181 12.83 -12.67 3.13
N ASN A 182 12.85 -13.65 2.22
CA ASN A 182 14.02 -13.95 1.39
C ASN A 182 14.24 -12.93 0.26
N ILE A 183 13.25 -12.12 -0.07
CA ILE A 183 13.34 -11.14 -1.15
C ILE A 183 13.57 -9.70 -0.67
N VAL A 184 13.54 -9.46 0.64
CA VAL A 184 13.81 -8.13 1.19
C VAL A 184 15.30 -7.84 1.15
N ASN A 185 15.69 -6.73 0.53
CA ASN A 185 17.08 -6.26 0.51
C ASN A 185 17.57 -5.95 1.93
N ARG A 186 18.89 -6.01 2.14
CA ARG A 186 19.49 -5.57 3.42
C ARG A 186 19.10 -4.12 3.72
N GLY A 187 18.50 -3.89 4.89
CA GLY A 187 17.97 -2.57 5.29
C GLY A 187 16.58 -2.26 4.72
N GLY A 188 15.99 -3.18 3.95
CA GLY A 188 14.61 -3.09 3.49
C GLY A 188 13.60 -3.41 4.59
N ARG A 189 12.32 -3.24 4.30
CA ARG A 189 11.24 -3.39 5.29
C ARG A 189 9.94 -3.93 4.70
N PHE A 190 9.05 -4.37 5.61
CA PHE A 190 7.68 -4.73 5.30
C PHE A 190 6.70 -3.61 5.64
N ILE A 191 5.68 -3.46 4.79
CA ILE A 191 4.45 -2.75 5.11
C ILE A 191 3.31 -3.74 4.89
N ASN A 192 2.64 -4.14 5.95
CA ASN A 192 1.51 -5.06 5.85
C ASN A 192 0.22 -4.31 6.13
N THR A 193 -0.80 -4.55 5.33
CA THR A 193 -2.16 -4.09 5.59
C THR A 193 -3.14 -5.25 5.44
N GLY A 194 -4.25 -5.19 6.15
CA GLY A 194 -5.24 -6.26 6.04
C GLY A 194 -6.36 -6.19 7.06
N THR A 195 -7.21 -7.20 6.97
CA THR A 195 -8.30 -7.46 7.91
C THR A 195 -8.11 -8.88 8.45
N PRO A 196 -8.09 -9.11 9.78
CA PRO A 196 -7.91 -10.44 10.34
C PRO A 196 -9.16 -11.30 10.10
N TRP A 197 -8.94 -12.57 9.75
CA TRP A 197 -10.01 -13.55 9.52
C TRP A 197 -9.99 -14.71 10.53
N HIS A 198 -8.82 -15.03 11.07
CA HIS A 198 -8.64 -16.07 12.06
C HIS A 198 -7.46 -15.74 12.98
N LYS A 199 -7.53 -16.15 14.26
CA LYS A 199 -6.44 -15.88 15.23
C LYS A 199 -5.09 -16.47 14.85
N GLU A 200 -5.09 -17.51 14.03
CA GLU A 200 -3.91 -18.26 13.56
C GLU A 200 -3.63 -18.01 12.07
N ASP A 201 -4.15 -16.96 11.45
CA ASP A 201 -3.82 -16.60 10.07
C ASP A 201 -2.42 -15.97 9.94
N ALA A 202 -2.00 -15.66 8.72
CA ALA A 202 -0.66 -15.12 8.46
C ALA A 202 -0.39 -13.78 9.16
N ILE A 203 -1.43 -13.03 9.56
CA ILE A 203 -1.29 -11.79 10.33
C ILE A 203 -0.61 -12.03 11.68
N SER A 204 -0.74 -13.24 12.27
CA SER A 204 -0.07 -13.60 13.52
C SER A 204 1.47 -13.57 13.43
N LEU A 205 2.04 -13.59 12.23
CA LEU A 205 3.48 -13.53 11.95
C LEU A 205 3.97 -12.12 11.62
N MET A 206 3.06 -11.16 11.44
CA MET A 206 3.40 -9.81 10.99
C MET A 206 3.87 -8.94 12.16
N PRO A 207 4.92 -8.10 11.94
CA PRO A 207 5.51 -7.28 13.01
C PRO A 207 4.71 -6.00 13.29
N ASN A 208 4.87 -5.44 14.48
CA ASN A 208 4.43 -4.09 14.85
C ASN A 208 2.98 -3.79 14.49
N VAL A 209 2.06 -4.63 14.94
CA VAL A 209 0.64 -4.57 14.58
C VAL A 209 -0.08 -3.42 15.28
N ARG A 210 -0.61 -2.49 14.48
CA ARG A 210 -1.56 -1.46 14.92
C ARG A 210 -2.95 -1.81 14.42
N ARG A 211 -3.95 -1.73 15.30
CA ARG A 211 -5.34 -2.10 15.01
C ARG A 211 -6.26 -0.90 15.11
N PHE A 212 -7.12 -0.76 14.11
CA PHE A 212 -8.13 0.30 14.01
C PHE A 212 -9.48 -0.36 13.71
N ASP A 213 -10.35 -0.40 14.68
CA ASP A 213 -11.71 -0.91 14.51
C ASP A 213 -12.66 0.18 13.97
N CYS A 214 -13.89 -0.21 13.68
CA CYS A 214 -14.89 0.71 13.13
C CYS A 214 -15.36 1.77 14.12
N TYR A 215 -15.11 1.61 15.42
CA TYR A 215 -15.47 2.59 16.44
C TYR A 215 -14.35 3.62 16.65
N SER A 216 -13.10 3.20 16.55
CA SER A 216 -11.94 4.05 16.81
C SER A 216 -11.57 4.97 15.65
N THR A 217 -11.95 4.64 14.42
CA THR A 217 -11.58 5.43 13.23
C THR A 217 -12.41 6.70 13.03
N GLY A 218 -13.62 6.74 13.56
CA GLY A 218 -14.56 7.84 13.32
C GLY A 218 -15.08 7.95 11.86
N LEU A 219 -14.79 6.95 11.02
CA LEU A 219 -15.17 6.94 9.60
C LEU A 219 -16.62 6.48 9.36
N ILE A 220 -17.21 5.81 10.33
CA ILE A 220 -18.59 5.30 10.27
C ILE A 220 -19.36 5.96 11.39
N THR A 221 -20.53 6.56 11.08
CA THR A 221 -21.38 7.18 12.09
C THR A 221 -21.96 6.14 13.07
N ARG A 222 -22.31 6.56 14.28
CA ARG A 222 -22.91 5.68 15.28
C ARG A 222 -24.19 5.04 14.79
N GLU A 223 -25.08 5.82 14.15
CA GLU A 223 -26.33 5.33 13.59
C GLU A 223 -26.09 4.22 12.55
N LYS A 224 -25.06 4.39 11.69
CA LYS A 224 -24.68 3.38 10.71
C LYS A 224 -24.11 2.12 11.36
N LEU A 225 -23.30 2.28 12.43
CA LEU A 225 -22.77 1.14 13.20
C LEU A 225 -23.89 0.35 13.88
N GLU A 226 -24.88 1.03 14.48
CA GLU A 226 -26.05 0.40 15.08
C GLU A 226 -26.90 -0.33 14.03
N SER A 227 -27.16 0.30 12.90
CA SER A 227 -27.84 -0.35 11.76
C SER A 227 -27.13 -1.61 11.28
N LEU A 228 -25.79 -1.57 11.14
CA LEU A 228 -24.99 -2.74 10.75
C LEU A 228 -25.05 -3.84 11.82
N ARG A 229 -25.00 -3.48 13.10
CA ARG A 229 -25.10 -4.44 14.22
C ARG A 229 -26.42 -5.18 14.18
N HIS A 230 -27.54 -4.49 13.97
CA HIS A 230 -28.86 -5.12 13.85
C HIS A 230 -28.98 -6.04 12.62
N SER A 231 -28.33 -5.69 11.52
CA SER A 231 -28.38 -6.51 10.27
C SER A 231 -27.40 -7.70 10.27
N MET A 232 -26.47 -7.77 11.22
CA MET A 232 -25.44 -8.82 11.30
C MET A 232 -25.56 -9.68 12.58
N SER A 233 -26.62 -9.50 13.36
CA SER A 233 -26.81 -10.14 14.67
C SER A 233 -27.59 -11.47 14.61
N ASP A 234 -27.62 -12.16 13.47
CA ASP A 234 -28.19 -13.51 13.33
C ASP A 234 -27.08 -14.56 13.07
#